data_15779e51d8462693aa2634f5ba9f7667
#
_entry.id   15779e51d8462693aa2634f5ba9f7667
#
_cell.length_a   1.000
_cell.length_b   1.000
_cell.length_c   1.000
_cell.angle_alpha   90.00
_cell.angle_beta   90.00
_cell.angle_gamma   90.00
#
_symmetry.space_group_name_H-M   'P 1'
#
loop_
_entity.id
_entity.type
_entity.pdbx_description
1 polymer ?
#
loop_
_entity_poly.entity_id
_entity_poly.type
_entity_poly.pdbx_seq_one_letter_code
_entity_poly.pdbx_strand_id
1 'polypeptide(L)'
;VYKRQVYTGAAYVDVSNLAIGNIRQGIDRSLWLQYSRQKTDQRVSLPLLDPAQCIINKYTTYHNNKLKNKLFPMPTNQEINRHLKTIAKEAGIDKTVTFHCARHTFATTVTLAHGIPIETVSKMLGHAALSTTQIYAKVLDNKIMDDTAALKQLYAVKEKTKKISNQ
;
A
#
# COMPACT_ATOMS: atom_id res chain seq x y z
N VAL A 1 -8.24 2.61 12.17
CA VAL A 1 -6.83 2.17 12.23
C VAL A 1 -6.48 1.25 11.07
N TYR A 2 -7.25 0.18 10.83
CA TYR A 2 -7.00 -0.81 9.77
C TYR A 2 -7.08 -0.21 8.36
N LYS A 3 -8.11 0.61 8.07
CA LYS A 3 -8.26 1.27 6.75
C LYS A 3 -7.03 2.08 6.35
N ARG A 4 -6.35 2.73 7.28
CA ARG A 4 -5.12 3.49 7.02
C ARG A 4 -3.98 2.64 6.50
N GLN A 5 -3.79 1.47 7.11
CA GLN A 5 -2.72 0.56 6.70
C GLN A 5 -2.93 0.06 5.28
N VAL A 6 -4.18 -0.15 4.86
CA VAL A 6 -4.52 -0.53 3.48
C VAL A 6 -4.02 0.51 2.47
N TYR A 7 -3.96 1.80 2.85
CA TYR A 7 -3.53 2.88 1.95
C TYR A 7 -2.11 3.39 2.19
N THR A 8 -1.39 2.86 3.18
CA THR A 8 0.00 3.25 3.47
C THR A 8 0.96 2.09 3.51
N GLY A 9 0.47 0.87 3.69
CA GLY A 9 1.29 -0.33 3.86
C GLY A 9 2.17 -0.34 5.11
N ALA A 10 2.10 0.67 5.98
CA ALA A 10 2.96 0.77 7.15
C ALA A 10 2.73 -0.38 8.14
N ALA A 11 3.79 -0.91 8.75
CA ALA A 11 3.67 -1.94 9.77
C ALA A 11 3.07 -1.38 11.07
N TYR A 12 2.49 -2.25 11.91
CA TYR A 12 1.86 -1.83 13.17
C TYR A 12 2.78 -0.93 14.02
N VAL A 13 4.01 -1.36 14.22
CA VAL A 13 4.99 -0.64 15.05
C VAL A 13 5.30 0.73 14.46
N ASP A 14 5.48 0.82 13.15
CA ASP A 14 5.72 2.09 12.47
C ASP A 14 4.53 3.03 12.64
N VAL A 15 3.30 2.55 12.40
CA VAL A 15 2.07 3.35 12.58
C VAL A 15 1.91 3.84 14.02
N SER A 16 2.24 3.01 15.01
CA SER A 16 2.13 3.38 16.43
C SER A 16 3.10 4.47 16.86
N ASN A 17 4.19 4.64 16.10
CA ASN A 17 5.22 5.64 16.35
C ASN A 17 5.11 6.89 15.46
N LEU A 18 4.19 6.92 14.50
CA LEU A 18 4.01 8.10 13.65
C LEU A 18 3.62 9.33 14.47
N ALA A 19 4.30 10.42 14.17
CA ALA A 19 4.04 11.75 14.68
C ALA A 19 3.53 12.68 13.57
N ILE A 20 2.97 13.82 13.94
CA ILE A 20 2.52 14.84 12.97
C ILE A 20 3.67 15.28 12.06
N GLY A 21 4.89 15.40 12.60
CA GLY A 21 6.10 15.77 11.83
C GLY A 21 6.53 14.76 10.77
N ASN A 22 5.95 13.55 10.75
CA ASN A 22 6.17 12.57 9.67
C ASN A 22 5.36 12.90 8.40
N ILE A 23 4.38 13.81 8.48
CA ILE A 23 3.64 14.32 7.33
C ILE A 23 4.34 15.57 6.85
N ARG A 24 4.81 15.55 5.61
CA ARG A 24 5.55 16.65 5.00
C ARG A 24 5.02 16.93 3.60
N GLN A 25 5.21 18.14 3.14
CA GLN A 25 4.94 18.48 1.74
C GLN A 25 6.03 17.86 0.87
N GLY A 26 5.62 17.13 -0.17
CA GLY A 26 6.51 16.53 -1.16
C GLY A 26 6.90 17.53 -2.26
N ILE A 27 7.71 17.03 -3.21
CA ILE A 27 8.18 17.79 -4.37
C ILE A 27 7.04 18.23 -5.30
N ASP A 28 5.96 17.46 -5.33
CA ASP A 28 4.73 17.66 -6.08
C ASP A 28 3.70 18.53 -5.33
N ARG A 29 4.10 19.12 -4.19
CA ARG A 29 3.26 19.91 -3.27
C ARG A 29 2.14 19.11 -2.59
N SER A 30 2.02 17.81 -2.84
CA SER A 30 1.10 16.93 -2.12
C SER A 30 1.64 16.57 -0.73
N LEU A 31 0.80 15.97 0.12
CA LEU A 31 1.21 15.48 1.42
C LEU A 31 1.87 14.11 1.29
N TRP A 32 3.03 13.96 1.89
CA TRP A 32 3.81 12.74 1.93
C TRP A 32 4.00 12.24 3.35
N LEU A 33 3.99 10.93 3.52
CA LEU A 33 4.36 10.25 4.76
C LEU A 33 5.84 9.85 4.68
N GLN A 34 6.65 10.36 5.62
CA GLN A 34 8.08 10.10 5.69
C GLN A 34 8.49 9.63 7.09
N TYR A 35 9.09 8.45 7.17
CA TYR A 35 9.59 7.89 8.44
C TYR A 35 10.68 6.86 8.18
N SER A 36 11.48 6.52 9.20
CA SER A 36 12.38 5.36 9.18
C SER A 36 11.65 4.15 9.72
N ARG A 37 11.72 3.04 9.01
CA ARG A 37 11.08 1.79 9.41
C ARG A 37 11.82 1.17 10.60
N GLN A 38 11.14 0.90 11.69
CA GLN A 38 11.76 0.44 12.93
C GLN A 38 12.51 -0.90 12.78
N LYS A 39 12.02 -1.82 11.96
CA LYS A 39 12.62 -3.15 11.78
C LYS A 39 13.89 -3.14 10.91
N THR A 40 14.00 -2.25 9.94
CA THR A 40 15.04 -2.30 8.90
C THR A 40 15.84 -1.01 8.79
N ASP A 41 15.46 0.02 9.54
CA ASP A 41 15.98 1.39 9.48
C ASP A 41 15.95 2.02 8.08
N GLN A 42 15.18 1.40 7.16
CA GLN A 42 15.01 1.92 5.82
C GLN A 42 14.09 3.14 5.83
N ARG A 43 14.53 4.21 5.15
CA ARG A 43 13.68 5.39 4.95
C ARG A 43 12.51 5.04 4.05
N VAL A 44 11.31 5.31 4.55
CA VAL A 44 10.05 5.21 3.82
C VAL A 44 9.59 6.61 3.44
N SER A 45 9.25 6.79 2.18
CA SER A 45 8.68 8.04 1.67
C SER A 45 7.61 7.67 0.65
N LEU A 46 6.35 8.03 0.91
CA LEU A 46 5.24 7.72 0.02
C LEU A 46 4.22 8.87 0.02
N PRO A 47 3.62 9.17 -1.15
CA PRO A 47 2.53 10.14 -1.22
C PRO A 47 1.32 9.61 -0.46
N LEU A 48 0.63 10.49 0.25
CA LEU A 48 -0.60 10.15 0.95
C LEU A 48 -1.76 10.18 -0.04
N LEU A 49 -2.36 9.03 -0.27
CA LEU A 49 -3.60 8.91 -1.03
C LEU A 49 -4.77 9.59 -0.29
N ASP A 50 -5.74 10.13 -1.02
CA ASP A 50 -6.87 10.86 -0.44
C ASP A 50 -7.59 10.11 0.70
N PRO A 51 -7.86 8.78 0.61
CA PRO A 51 -8.46 8.06 1.73
C PRO A 51 -7.60 8.07 3.00
N ALA A 52 -6.26 8.08 2.86
CA ALA A 52 -5.34 8.19 4.00
C ALA A 52 -5.34 9.60 4.57
N GLN A 53 -5.36 10.64 3.72
CA GLN A 53 -5.45 12.04 4.13
C GLN A 53 -6.74 12.33 4.91
N CYS A 54 -7.89 11.86 4.40
CA CYS A 54 -9.17 12.00 5.10
C CYS A 54 -9.14 11.42 6.51
N ILE A 55 -8.51 10.26 6.69
CA ILE A 55 -8.38 9.64 8.02
C ILE A 55 -7.44 10.47 8.91
N ILE A 56 -6.31 10.93 8.38
CA ILE A 56 -5.38 11.77 9.14
C ILE A 56 -6.06 13.05 9.60
N ASN A 57 -6.74 13.76 8.71
CA ASN A 57 -7.43 15.01 9.02
C ASN A 57 -8.49 14.82 10.12
N LYS A 58 -9.23 13.71 10.07
CA LYS A 58 -10.20 13.38 11.11
C LYS A 58 -9.55 13.25 12.49
N TYR A 59 -8.37 12.67 12.58
CA TYR A 59 -7.68 12.50 13.86
C TYR A 59 -6.92 13.74 14.31
N THR A 60 -6.32 14.51 13.43
CA THR A 60 -5.65 15.77 13.79
C THR A 60 -6.64 16.79 14.32
N THR A 61 -7.85 16.87 13.78
CA THR A 61 -8.91 17.77 14.28
C THR A 61 -9.45 17.33 15.64
N TYR A 62 -9.51 16.03 15.92
CA TYR A 62 -10.11 15.49 17.14
C TYR A 62 -9.17 15.47 18.35
N HIS A 63 -7.85 15.57 18.17
CA HIS A 63 -6.87 15.20 19.18
C HIS A 63 -5.81 16.25 19.52
N ASN A 64 -6.06 17.53 19.25
CA ASN A 64 -5.06 18.60 19.48
C ASN A 64 -4.45 18.64 20.90
N ASN A 65 -4.99 17.92 21.91
CA ASN A 65 -4.53 18.03 23.30
C ASN A 65 -4.21 16.71 24.02
N LYS A 66 -4.44 15.51 23.44
CA LYS A 66 -4.31 14.24 24.21
C LYS A 66 -3.18 13.30 23.77
N LEU A 67 -2.58 13.46 22.59
CA LEU A 67 -1.74 12.42 22.00
C LEU A 67 -0.23 12.65 22.09
N LYS A 68 0.29 13.57 22.89
CA LYS A 68 1.76 13.78 23.04
C LYS A 68 2.52 13.65 21.70
N ASN A 69 2.15 14.42 20.68
CA ASN A 69 2.72 14.38 19.31
C ASN A 69 2.46 13.12 18.49
N LYS A 70 1.81 12.08 18.97
CA LYS A 70 1.46 10.91 18.16
C LYS A 70 0.33 11.24 17.20
N LEU A 71 0.46 10.75 15.97
CA LEU A 71 -0.55 10.98 14.92
C LEU A 71 -1.87 10.25 15.23
N PHE A 72 -1.80 9.11 15.96
CA PHE A 72 -2.97 8.26 16.21
C PHE A 72 -2.97 7.62 17.61
N PRO A 73 -4.15 7.48 18.24
CA PRO A 73 -4.31 6.59 19.37
C PRO A 73 -4.29 5.14 18.85
N MET A 74 -3.27 4.37 19.22
CA MET A 74 -3.14 2.99 18.79
C MET A 74 -3.39 2.04 19.95
N PRO A 75 -4.46 1.19 19.88
CA PRO A 75 -4.60 0.04 20.74
C PRO A 75 -3.43 -0.95 20.54
N THR A 76 -3.25 -1.89 21.43
CA THR A 76 -2.22 -2.92 21.27
C THR A 76 -2.45 -3.76 20.00
N ASN A 77 -1.40 -4.34 19.44
CA ASN A 77 -1.52 -5.19 18.25
C ASN A 77 -2.45 -6.39 18.50
N GLN A 78 -2.43 -6.92 19.72
CA GLN A 78 -3.32 -8.01 20.13
C GLN A 78 -4.78 -7.60 20.11
N GLU A 79 -5.10 -6.44 20.67
CA GLU A 79 -6.47 -5.89 20.67
C GLU A 79 -6.98 -5.64 19.26
N ILE A 80 -6.16 -5.03 18.40
CA ILE A 80 -6.54 -4.79 17.01
C ILE A 80 -6.84 -6.11 16.30
N ASN A 81 -5.97 -7.11 16.44
CA ASN A 81 -6.17 -8.42 15.81
C ASN A 81 -7.40 -9.14 16.38
N ARG A 82 -7.70 -8.98 17.68
CA ARG A 82 -8.93 -9.50 18.29
C ARG A 82 -10.16 -8.88 17.65
N HIS A 83 -10.20 -7.55 17.53
CA HIS A 83 -11.33 -6.86 16.89
C HIS A 83 -11.48 -7.22 15.41
N LEU A 84 -10.36 -7.38 14.68
CA LEU A 84 -10.39 -7.80 13.28
C LEU A 84 -10.98 -9.20 13.11
N LYS A 85 -10.68 -10.13 14.01
CA LYS A 85 -11.28 -11.48 14.00
C LYS A 85 -12.80 -11.41 14.23
N THR A 86 -13.27 -10.57 15.17
CA THR A 86 -14.70 -10.39 15.41
C THR A 86 -15.39 -9.82 14.17
N ILE A 87 -14.86 -8.74 13.58
CA ILE A 87 -15.41 -8.11 12.37
C ILE A 87 -15.41 -9.10 11.20
N ALA A 88 -14.34 -9.89 11.00
CA ALA A 88 -14.28 -10.90 9.94
C ALA A 88 -15.38 -11.95 10.11
N LYS A 89 -15.58 -12.44 11.35
CA LYS A 89 -16.64 -13.41 11.67
C LYS A 89 -18.03 -12.84 11.38
N GLU A 90 -18.30 -11.63 11.83
CA GLU A 90 -19.58 -10.93 11.60
C GLU A 90 -19.85 -10.67 10.11
N ALA A 91 -18.78 -10.45 9.32
CA ALA A 91 -18.84 -10.28 7.88
C ALA A 91 -18.88 -11.60 7.08
N GLY A 92 -18.92 -12.77 7.73
CA GLY A 92 -18.93 -14.07 7.07
C GLY A 92 -17.60 -14.41 6.37
N ILE A 93 -16.47 -13.83 6.81
CA ILE A 93 -15.15 -14.06 6.25
C ILE A 93 -14.45 -15.16 7.04
N ASP A 94 -14.30 -16.35 6.46
CA ASP A 94 -13.65 -17.52 7.10
C ASP A 94 -12.12 -17.39 7.18
N LYS A 95 -11.52 -16.45 6.46
CA LYS A 95 -10.06 -16.26 6.46
C LYS A 95 -9.60 -15.51 7.70
N THR A 96 -8.45 -15.89 8.23
CA THR A 96 -7.82 -15.17 9.34
C THR A 96 -7.37 -13.78 8.88
N VAL A 97 -8.09 -12.74 9.33
CA VAL A 97 -7.74 -11.35 9.06
C VAL A 97 -6.89 -10.82 10.22
N THR A 98 -5.70 -10.31 9.89
CA THR A 98 -4.78 -9.68 10.84
C THR A 98 -4.43 -8.27 10.38
N PHE A 99 -3.84 -7.47 11.27
CA PHE A 99 -3.34 -6.15 10.90
C PHE A 99 -2.36 -6.22 9.72
N HIS A 100 -1.55 -7.27 9.64
CA HIS A 100 -0.59 -7.47 8.56
C HIS A 100 -1.24 -7.69 7.19
N CYS A 101 -2.46 -8.22 7.12
CA CYS A 101 -3.18 -8.41 5.86
C CYS A 101 -3.40 -7.08 5.11
N ALA A 102 -3.58 -5.97 5.81
CA ALA A 102 -3.72 -4.67 5.18
C ALA A 102 -2.44 -4.22 4.43
N ARG A 103 -1.25 -4.60 4.94
CA ARG A 103 0.00 -4.35 4.25
C ARG A 103 0.14 -5.20 2.99
N HIS A 104 -0.33 -6.46 3.01
CA HIS A 104 -0.45 -7.28 1.81
C HIS A 104 -1.39 -6.64 0.79
N THR A 105 -2.57 -6.18 1.21
CA THR A 105 -3.52 -5.49 0.35
C THR A 105 -2.94 -4.23 -0.27
N PHE A 106 -2.19 -3.43 0.50
CA PHE A 106 -1.48 -2.28 -0.05
C PHE A 106 -0.50 -2.69 -1.14
N ALA A 107 0.37 -3.67 -0.87
CA ALA A 107 1.37 -4.14 -1.83
C ALA A 107 0.75 -4.72 -3.10
N THR A 108 -0.30 -5.53 -2.98
CA THR A 108 -0.94 -6.22 -4.12
C THR A 108 -1.98 -5.36 -4.81
N THR A 109 -3.06 -5.03 -4.10
CA THR A 109 -4.26 -4.42 -4.69
C THR A 109 -4.11 -2.93 -4.91
N VAL A 110 -3.47 -2.21 -3.96
CA VAL A 110 -3.36 -0.75 -4.05
C VAL A 110 -2.20 -0.32 -4.95
N THR A 111 -1.13 -1.10 -5.03
CA THR A 111 0.07 -0.71 -5.79
C THR A 111 0.36 -1.58 -7.00
N LEU A 112 0.72 -2.86 -6.83
CA LEU A 112 1.14 -3.72 -7.93
C LEU A 112 0.03 -3.91 -8.98
N ALA A 113 -1.23 -4.09 -8.56
CA ALA A 113 -2.37 -4.22 -9.47
C ALA A 113 -2.61 -2.96 -10.33
N HIS A 114 -2.13 -1.80 -9.88
CA HIS A 114 -2.20 -0.54 -10.64
C HIS A 114 -0.90 -0.21 -11.38
N GLY A 115 -0.04 -1.19 -11.62
CA GLY A 115 1.15 -1.03 -12.44
C GLY A 115 2.35 -0.37 -11.74
N ILE A 116 2.29 -0.14 -10.43
CA ILE A 116 3.46 0.38 -9.69
C ILE A 116 4.59 -0.67 -9.73
N PRO A 117 5.81 -0.33 -10.21
CA PRO A 117 6.94 -1.27 -10.25
C PRO A 117 7.27 -1.84 -8.87
N ILE A 118 7.67 -3.11 -8.84
CA ILE A 118 7.93 -3.84 -7.59
C ILE A 118 9.05 -3.20 -6.77
N GLU A 119 10.04 -2.59 -7.42
CA GLU A 119 11.13 -1.86 -6.80
C GLU A 119 10.61 -0.62 -6.05
N THR A 120 9.66 0.09 -6.67
CA THR A 120 9.00 1.24 -6.05
C THR A 120 8.17 0.78 -4.84
N VAL A 121 7.40 -0.29 -4.99
CA VAL A 121 6.62 -0.88 -3.87
C VAL A 121 7.54 -1.32 -2.74
N SER A 122 8.70 -1.92 -3.05
CA SER A 122 9.70 -2.31 -2.07
C SER A 122 10.19 -1.11 -1.23
N LYS A 123 10.49 0.01 -1.88
CA LYS A 123 10.86 1.27 -1.22
C LYS A 123 9.71 1.85 -0.39
N MET A 124 8.48 1.87 -0.92
CA MET A 124 7.29 2.33 -0.20
C MET A 124 7.02 1.50 1.06
N LEU A 125 7.34 0.21 1.02
CA LEU A 125 7.22 -0.68 2.17
C LEU A 125 8.43 -0.65 3.12
N GLY A 126 9.54 -0.03 2.74
CA GLY A 126 10.77 -0.01 3.51
C GLY A 126 11.40 -1.40 3.66
N HIS A 127 11.38 -2.21 2.61
CA HIS A 127 12.10 -3.48 2.60
C HIS A 127 13.57 -3.25 2.31
N ALA A 128 14.45 -3.92 3.05
CA ALA A 128 15.90 -3.87 2.84
C ALA A 128 16.32 -4.64 1.58
N ALA A 129 15.58 -5.69 1.23
CA ALA A 129 15.83 -6.53 0.06
C ALA A 129 14.57 -6.65 -0.80
N LEU A 130 14.73 -6.60 -2.13
CA LEU A 130 13.64 -6.74 -3.08
C LEU A 130 12.95 -8.11 -2.99
N SER A 131 13.71 -9.16 -2.66
CA SER A 131 13.19 -10.53 -2.45
C SER A 131 12.05 -10.59 -1.44
N THR A 132 12.05 -9.71 -0.42
CA THR A 132 10.95 -9.61 0.55
C THR A 132 9.65 -9.11 -0.10
N THR A 133 9.75 -8.36 -1.20
CA THR A 133 8.58 -7.84 -1.93
C THR A 133 8.12 -8.81 -3.00
N GLN A 134 8.99 -9.66 -3.53
CA GLN A 134 8.68 -10.64 -4.58
C GLN A 134 7.60 -11.65 -4.18
N ILE A 135 7.40 -11.88 -2.88
CA ILE A 135 6.28 -12.72 -2.40
C ILE A 135 4.90 -12.20 -2.85
N TYR A 136 4.79 -10.87 -3.09
CA TYR A 136 3.56 -10.24 -3.57
C TYR A 136 3.39 -10.34 -5.09
N ALA A 137 4.47 -10.56 -5.84
CA ALA A 137 4.45 -10.64 -7.30
C ALA A 137 3.76 -11.90 -7.84
N LYS A 138 3.66 -12.95 -7.02
CA LYS A 138 3.01 -14.23 -7.41
C LYS A 138 1.49 -14.13 -7.65
N VAL A 139 0.88 -12.98 -7.38
CA VAL A 139 -0.59 -12.81 -7.40
C VAL A 139 -1.10 -12.27 -8.76
N LEU A 140 -0.24 -12.06 -9.77
CA LEU A 140 -0.57 -11.17 -10.88
C LEU A 140 -0.58 -11.84 -12.27
N ASP A 141 -1.20 -13.02 -12.44
CA ASP A 141 -1.47 -13.58 -13.78
C ASP A 141 -2.34 -12.63 -14.62
N ASN A 142 -3.28 -11.92 -13.99
CA ASN A 142 -4.06 -10.89 -14.66
C ASN A 142 -3.21 -9.75 -15.22
N LYS A 143 -2.11 -9.38 -14.54
CA LYS A 143 -1.21 -8.34 -15.02
C LYS A 143 -0.43 -8.75 -16.28
N ILE A 144 -0.04 -10.02 -16.38
CA ILE A 144 0.60 -10.54 -17.61
C ILE A 144 -0.35 -10.40 -18.80
N MET A 145 -1.65 -10.68 -18.58
CA MET A 145 -2.68 -10.53 -19.60
C MET A 145 -2.82 -9.07 -20.04
N ASP A 146 -2.89 -8.13 -19.09
CA ASP A 146 -3.05 -6.70 -19.36
C ASP A 146 -1.80 -6.11 -20.02
N ASP A 147 -0.61 -6.41 -19.50
CA ASP A 147 0.67 -5.92 -20.00
C ASP A 147 0.95 -6.47 -21.42
N THR A 148 0.49 -7.69 -21.75
CA THR A 148 0.64 -8.30 -23.08
C THR A 148 -0.43 -7.91 -24.08
N ALA A 149 -1.53 -7.31 -23.66
CA ALA A 149 -2.63 -6.91 -24.55
C ALA A 149 -2.18 -5.91 -25.62
N ALA A 150 -1.38 -4.91 -25.24
CA ALA A 150 -0.78 -3.94 -26.16
C ALA A 150 0.17 -4.58 -27.17
N LEU A 151 0.98 -5.55 -26.74
CA LEU A 151 1.86 -6.32 -27.62
C LEU A 151 1.07 -7.17 -28.62
N LYS A 152 0.02 -7.85 -28.18
CA LYS A 152 -0.86 -8.63 -29.05
C LYS A 152 -1.48 -7.77 -30.14
N GLN A 153 -1.96 -6.56 -29.80
CA GLN A 153 -2.51 -5.62 -30.78
C GLN A 153 -1.41 -5.14 -31.77
N LEU A 154 -0.22 -4.79 -31.27
CA LEU A 154 0.89 -4.32 -32.11
C LEU A 154 1.32 -5.37 -33.16
N TYR A 155 1.40 -6.63 -32.76
CA TYR A 155 1.78 -7.72 -33.68
C TYR A 155 0.65 -8.16 -34.60
N ALA A 156 -0.61 -8.12 -34.17
CA ALA A 156 -1.77 -8.38 -35.02
C ALA A 156 -1.90 -7.38 -36.19
N VAL A 157 -1.56 -6.12 -35.99
CA VAL A 157 -1.55 -5.09 -37.03
C VAL A 157 -0.45 -5.33 -38.05
N LYS A 158 0.76 -5.79 -37.62
CA LYS A 158 1.89 -6.10 -38.53
C LYS A 158 1.60 -7.28 -39.47
N GLU A 159 0.82 -8.27 -39.05
CA GLU A 159 0.43 -9.38 -39.92
C GLU A 159 -0.54 -8.95 -41.01
N LYS A 160 -1.47 -8.05 -40.70
CA LYS A 160 -2.42 -7.49 -41.69
C LYS A 160 -1.69 -6.68 -42.78
N THR A 161 -0.67 -5.91 -42.41
CA THR A 161 0.10 -5.09 -43.36
C THR A 161 0.98 -5.96 -44.29
N LYS A 162 1.54 -7.08 -43.79
CA LYS A 162 2.31 -8.02 -44.62
C LYS A 162 1.44 -8.77 -45.63
N LYS A 163 0.20 -9.06 -45.35
CA LYS A 163 -0.73 -9.73 -46.30
C LYS A 163 -1.18 -8.82 -47.43
N ILE A 164 -1.19 -7.50 -47.22
CA ILE A 164 -1.57 -6.52 -48.25
C ILE A 164 -0.41 -6.21 -49.20
N SER A 165 0.88 -6.35 -48.78
CA SER A 165 2.05 -6.09 -49.59
C SER A 165 2.47 -7.28 -50.47
N ASN A 166 1.84 -8.44 -50.39
CA ASN A 166 2.11 -9.65 -51.14
C ASN A 166 0.97 -10.03 -52.14
N GLN A 167 0.05 -9.10 -52.44
CA GLN A 167 -0.93 -9.15 -53.54
C GLN A 167 -0.56 -8.08 -54.58
#